data_1fad887ddf0077a72d54ee6ad6a2885a
#
_entry.id   1fad887ddf0077a72d54ee6ad6a2885a
#
_cell.length_a   1.000
_cell.length_b   1.000
_cell.length_c   1.000
_cell.angle_alpha   90.00
_cell.angle_beta   90.00
_cell.angle_gamma   90.00
#
_symmetry.space_group_name_H-M   'P 1'
#
loop_
_entity.id
_entity.type
_entity.pdbx_description
1 polymer ?
#
loop_
_entity_poly.entity_id
_entity_poly.type
_entity_poly.pdbx_seq_one_letter_code
_entity_poly.pdbx_strand_id
1 'polypeptide(L)'
;MKKETEKMDQKNFSKPLSLAKVQVTDAFWKKEMELVRTEVIPYQWNALNDNVPGAAPSFCMRNYRRAGEVEKERKAKGDKFVQIKYPLDTFETLPKDGKMDGRFYGFLFQDTDFTKWVEAVAYSLTQHPDPELEKTADEAIEAVCAAQREDGYLDTYYLINDQDMIFTNLKDNHELYCFGHLTEGAVAYYQR
;
A
#
# COMPACT_ATOMS: atom_id res chain seq x y z
N MET A 1 -45.42 19.45 6.48
CA MET A 1 -45.10 18.77 5.22
C MET A 1 -43.90 17.87 5.44
N LYS A 2 -44.15 16.57 5.62
CA LYS A 2 -43.08 15.56 5.67
C LYS A 2 -42.65 15.28 4.23
N LYS A 3 -41.39 15.55 3.88
CA LYS A 3 -40.82 15.06 2.62
C LYS A 3 -40.71 13.55 2.73
N GLU A 4 -41.52 12.80 2.02
CA GLU A 4 -41.28 11.42 1.68
C GLU A 4 -39.98 11.35 0.87
N THR A 5 -38.94 10.82 1.48
CA THR A 5 -37.76 10.38 0.72
C THR A 5 -38.21 9.18 -0.08
N GLU A 6 -38.34 9.35 -1.40
CA GLU A 6 -38.53 8.24 -2.34
C GLU A 6 -37.44 7.20 -2.08
N LYS A 7 -37.86 6.01 -1.60
CA LYS A 7 -37.02 4.83 -1.61
C LYS A 7 -36.71 4.51 -3.06
N MET A 8 -35.51 4.86 -3.51
CA MET A 8 -35.01 4.40 -4.82
C MET A 8 -35.15 2.88 -4.88
N ASP A 9 -35.91 2.42 -5.87
CA ASP A 9 -36.19 1.02 -6.09
C ASP A 9 -34.88 0.27 -6.40
N GLN A 10 -34.37 -0.52 -5.43
CA GLN A 10 -33.10 -1.26 -5.54
C GLN A 10 -33.11 -2.35 -6.63
N LYS A 11 -34.24 -2.54 -7.34
CA LYS A 11 -34.39 -3.62 -8.32
C LYS A 11 -33.59 -3.46 -9.61
N ASN A 12 -33.05 -2.28 -9.90
CA ASN A 12 -32.37 -1.99 -11.18
C ASN A 12 -30.86 -1.75 -11.07
N PHE A 13 -30.23 -1.99 -9.93
CA PHE A 13 -28.79 -1.85 -9.80
C PHE A 13 -28.07 -3.15 -10.14
N SER A 14 -27.10 -3.08 -11.04
CA SER A 14 -26.12 -4.16 -11.25
C SER A 14 -25.36 -4.43 -9.97
N LYS A 15 -25.17 -5.71 -9.64
CA LYS A 15 -24.35 -6.12 -8.51
C LYS A 15 -23.12 -6.86 -9.04
N PRO A 16 -21.91 -6.57 -8.55
CA PRO A 16 -20.73 -7.33 -8.92
C PRO A 16 -20.85 -8.77 -8.44
N LEU A 17 -20.33 -9.70 -9.22
CA LEU A 17 -20.19 -11.08 -8.80
C LEU A 17 -18.98 -11.19 -7.87
N SER A 18 -19.10 -12.02 -6.82
CA SER A 18 -17.92 -12.38 -6.02
C SER A 18 -16.93 -13.15 -6.88
N LEU A 19 -15.66 -12.77 -6.85
CA LEU A 19 -14.59 -13.44 -7.57
C LEU A 19 -14.45 -14.93 -7.17
N ALA A 20 -14.80 -15.30 -5.95
CA ALA A 20 -14.84 -16.69 -5.51
C ALA A 20 -15.87 -17.55 -6.29
N LYS A 21 -16.83 -16.93 -6.98
CA LYS A 21 -17.82 -17.61 -7.83
C LYS A 21 -17.47 -17.61 -9.31
N VAL A 22 -16.34 -17.03 -9.68
CA VAL A 22 -15.87 -16.96 -11.06
C VAL A 22 -14.69 -17.91 -11.22
N GLN A 23 -14.76 -18.79 -12.19
CA GLN A 23 -13.67 -19.71 -12.49
C GLN A 23 -13.16 -19.47 -13.91
N VAL A 24 -11.87 -19.23 -14.04
CA VAL A 24 -11.19 -19.14 -15.34
C VAL A 24 -10.89 -20.56 -15.83
N THR A 25 -11.46 -20.94 -16.98
CA THR A 25 -11.28 -22.29 -17.57
C THR A 25 -10.41 -22.30 -18.81
N ASP A 26 -10.15 -21.15 -19.40
CA ASP A 26 -9.28 -20.98 -20.57
C ASP A 26 -7.83 -21.33 -20.25
N ALA A 27 -7.17 -22.09 -21.14
CA ALA A 27 -5.83 -22.60 -20.90
C ALA A 27 -4.75 -21.49 -20.87
N PHE A 28 -4.92 -20.44 -21.69
CA PHE A 28 -3.98 -19.31 -21.72
C PHE A 28 -4.03 -18.53 -20.41
N TRP A 29 -5.23 -18.08 -20.00
CA TRP A 29 -5.37 -17.27 -18.77
C TRP A 29 -5.05 -18.07 -17.52
N LYS A 30 -5.35 -19.38 -17.47
CA LYS A 30 -4.90 -20.22 -16.34
C LYS A 30 -3.39 -20.24 -16.19
N LYS A 31 -2.67 -20.35 -17.31
CA LYS A 31 -1.20 -20.34 -17.30
C LYS A 31 -0.67 -18.99 -16.79
N GLU A 32 -1.24 -17.88 -17.26
CA GLU A 32 -0.81 -16.55 -16.82
C GLU A 32 -1.13 -16.29 -15.34
N MET A 33 -2.29 -16.70 -14.86
CA MET A 33 -2.64 -16.61 -13.43
C MET A 33 -1.70 -17.45 -12.56
N GLU A 34 -1.35 -18.65 -13.01
CA GLU A 34 -0.39 -19.50 -12.31
C GLU A 34 1.00 -18.86 -12.26
N LEU A 35 1.48 -18.30 -13.38
CA LEU A 35 2.74 -17.56 -13.44
C LEU A 35 2.75 -16.38 -12.45
N VAL A 36 1.67 -15.60 -12.41
CA VAL A 36 1.56 -14.49 -11.46
C VAL A 36 1.62 -15.00 -10.02
N ARG A 37 0.89 -16.07 -9.71
CA ARG A 37 0.84 -16.64 -8.37
C ARG A 37 2.18 -17.21 -7.91
N THR A 38 2.85 -18.00 -8.77
CA THR A 38 4.04 -18.76 -8.35
C THR A 38 5.35 -18.00 -8.51
N GLU A 39 5.42 -17.06 -9.43
CA GLU A 39 6.65 -16.35 -9.76
C GLU A 39 6.57 -14.85 -9.48
N VAL A 40 5.52 -14.16 -9.99
CA VAL A 40 5.49 -12.70 -9.96
C VAL A 40 5.24 -12.17 -8.54
N ILE A 41 4.24 -12.70 -7.83
CA ILE A 41 3.92 -12.27 -6.45
C ILE A 41 5.11 -12.48 -5.50
N PRO A 42 5.75 -13.66 -5.44
CA PRO A 42 6.94 -13.87 -4.59
C PRO A 42 8.13 -13.00 -5.00
N TYR A 43 8.37 -12.84 -6.30
CA TYR A 43 9.45 -11.97 -6.79
C TYR A 43 9.23 -10.51 -6.39
N GLN A 44 8.02 -9.99 -6.59
CA GLN A 44 7.69 -8.62 -6.20
C GLN A 44 7.80 -8.41 -4.69
N TRP A 45 7.38 -9.38 -3.87
CA TRP A 45 7.58 -9.29 -2.42
C TRP A 45 9.05 -9.15 -2.04
N ASN A 46 9.93 -9.91 -2.68
CA ASN A 46 11.37 -9.76 -2.49
C ASN A 46 11.87 -8.39 -2.94
N ALA A 47 11.38 -7.86 -4.07
CA ALA A 47 11.74 -6.53 -4.57
C ALA A 47 11.28 -5.42 -3.61
N LEU A 48 10.06 -5.48 -3.09
CA LEU A 48 9.53 -4.51 -2.12
C LEU A 48 10.33 -4.47 -0.80
N ASN A 49 11.00 -5.58 -0.46
CA ASN A 49 11.86 -5.71 0.72
C ASN A 49 13.36 -5.56 0.41
N ASP A 50 13.73 -5.12 -0.79
CA ASP A 50 15.12 -4.91 -1.23
C ASP A 50 15.97 -6.20 -1.21
N ASN A 51 15.34 -7.37 -1.38
CA ASN A 51 15.96 -8.71 -1.29
C ASN A 51 16.33 -9.31 -2.65
N VAL A 52 16.23 -8.57 -3.76
CA VAL A 52 16.59 -9.07 -5.09
C VAL A 52 18.06 -8.77 -5.37
N PRO A 53 18.93 -9.79 -5.49
CA PRO A 53 20.35 -9.57 -5.74
C PRO A 53 20.60 -8.84 -7.06
N GLY A 54 21.39 -7.76 -7.02
CA GLY A 54 21.76 -6.98 -8.19
C GLY A 54 20.69 -6.01 -8.71
N ALA A 55 19.50 -5.98 -8.11
CA ALA A 55 18.50 -4.97 -8.41
C ALA A 55 18.73 -3.68 -7.61
N ALA A 56 18.29 -2.55 -8.16
CA ALA A 56 18.20 -1.31 -7.39
C ALA A 56 17.16 -1.47 -6.26
N PRO A 57 17.38 -0.91 -5.08
CA PRO A 57 16.43 -1.01 -3.99
C PRO A 57 15.12 -0.28 -4.30
N SER A 58 14.00 -0.89 -3.92
CA SER A 58 12.66 -0.30 -3.98
C SER A 58 12.41 0.69 -2.85
N PHE A 59 12.96 0.43 -1.67
CA PHE A 59 12.69 1.14 -0.41
C PHE A 59 11.24 1.05 0.10
N CYS A 60 10.30 0.46 -0.63
CA CYS A 60 8.87 0.50 -0.31
C CYS A 60 8.58 0.05 1.12
N MET A 61 8.89 -1.19 1.48
CA MET A 61 8.63 -1.70 2.83
C MET A 61 9.52 -1.07 3.90
N ARG A 62 10.71 -0.59 3.51
CA ARG A 62 11.58 0.21 4.40
C ARG A 62 10.89 1.52 4.79
N ASN A 63 10.27 2.22 3.84
CA ASN A 63 9.58 3.48 4.10
C ASN A 63 8.37 3.28 5.01
N TYR A 64 7.57 2.24 4.81
CA TYR A 64 6.47 1.91 5.74
C TYR A 64 6.97 1.64 7.16
N ARG A 65 8.02 0.84 7.34
CA ARG A 65 8.61 0.58 8.67
C ARG A 65 9.13 1.86 9.30
N ARG A 66 9.80 2.72 8.50
CA ARG A 66 10.31 4.01 8.98
C ARG A 66 9.18 4.96 9.39
N ALA A 67 8.12 5.06 8.62
CA ALA A 67 6.93 5.84 8.99
C ALA A 67 6.29 5.30 10.28
N GLY A 68 6.21 3.98 10.44
CA GLY A 68 5.74 3.36 11.69
C GLY A 68 6.60 3.71 12.91
N GLU A 69 7.92 3.79 12.75
CA GLU A 69 8.81 4.27 13.82
C GLU A 69 8.53 5.73 14.19
N VAL A 70 8.35 6.60 13.20
CA VAL A 70 8.01 8.03 13.39
C VAL A 70 6.68 8.16 14.13
N GLU A 71 5.65 7.43 13.71
CA GLU A 71 4.35 7.43 14.36
C GLU A 71 4.39 6.87 15.80
N LYS A 72 5.16 5.82 16.03
CA LYS A 72 5.40 5.29 17.38
C LYS A 72 6.07 6.32 18.28
N GLU A 73 7.07 7.02 17.76
CA GLU A 73 7.76 8.09 18.50
C GLU A 73 6.83 9.27 18.77
N ARG A 74 6.02 9.69 17.80
CA ARG A 74 5.00 10.73 17.93
C ARG A 74 4.00 10.39 19.04
N LYS A 75 3.45 9.19 19.04
CA LYS A 75 2.52 8.71 20.07
C LYS A 75 3.16 8.67 21.47
N ALA A 76 4.41 8.25 21.56
CA ALA A 76 5.12 8.17 22.83
C ALA A 76 5.46 9.56 23.43
N LYS A 77 5.75 10.54 22.59
CA LYS A 77 6.15 11.90 23.03
C LYS A 77 4.98 12.88 23.15
N GLY A 78 3.85 12.59 22.49
CA GLY A 78 2.69 13.52 22.45
C GLY A 78 3.09 14.93 22.01
N ASP A 79 2.66 15.95 22.74
CA ASP A 79 2.95 17.37 22.43
C ASP A 79 4.44 17.73 22.44
N LYS A 80 5.30 16.84 22.93
CA LYS A 80 6.77 17.03 22.93
C LYS A 80 7.43 16.44 21.67
N PHE A 81 6.66 15.85 20.78
CA PHE A 81 7.20 15.32 19.53
C PHE A 81 7.64 16.47 18.62
N VAL A 82 8.87 16.40 18.15
CA VAL A 82 9.41 17.32 17.15
C VAL A 82 9.91 16.46 15.99
N GLN A 83 9.26 16.58 14.86
CA GLN A 83 9.67 15.86 13.65
C GLN A 83 10.99 16.41 13.10
N ILE A 84 11.92 15.53 12.77
CA ILE A 84 13.06 15.88 11.94
C ILE A 84 12.53 16.07 10.51
N LYS A 85 12.73 17.25 9.94
CA LYS A 85 12.27 17.57 8.59
C LYS A 85 13.35 17.29 7.55
N TYR A 86 12.94 16.69 6.45
CA TYR A 86 13.77 16.41 5.29
C TYR A 86 13.20 17.13 4.05
N PRO A 87 14.01 17.38 3.01
CA PRO A 87 13.52 17.92 1.74
C PRO A 87 12.42 17.05 1.12
N LEU A 88 11.50 17.69 0.40
CA LEU A 88 10.42 17.03 -0.33
C LEU A 88 10.81 16.86 -1.80
N ASP A 89 11.80 16.00 -2.05
CA ASP A 89 12.28 15.69 -3.40
C ASP A 89 11.37 14.64 -4.06
N THR A 90 11.16 14.76 -5.37
CA THR A 90 10.30 13.83 -6.13
C THR A 90 10.90 12.43 -6.24
N PHE A 91 12.21 12.32 -6.11
CA PHE A 91 12.94 11.07 -6.13
C PHE A 91 14.22 11.20 -5.30
N GLU A 92 14.39 10.34 -4.32
CA GLU A 92 15.59 10.27 -3.49
C GLU A 92 16.30 8.93 -3.69
N THR A 93 17.60 8.98 -3.93
CA THR A 93 18.43 7.80 -4.13
C THR A 93 19.32 7.52 -2.94
N LEU A 94 19.93 6.33 -2.90
CA LEU A 94 20.97 6.05 -1.91
C LEU A 94 22.10 7.08 -1.99
N PRO A 95 22.57 7.60 -0.86
CA PRO A 95 23.79 8.38 -0.78
C PRO A 95 24.98 7.60 -1.37
N LYS A 96 25.96 8.33 -1.95
CA LYS A 96 27.15 7.71 -2.57
C LYS A 96 27.97 6.84 -1.62
N ASP A 97 27.93 7.14 -0.35
CA ASP A 97 28.59 6.35 0.72
C ASP A 97 27.75 5.14 1.18
N GLY A 98 26.58 4.93 0.60
CA GLY A 98 25.67 3.84 0.94
C GLY A 98 24.98 3.94 2.30
N LYS A 99 25.16 5.07 3.01
CA LYS A 99 24.56 5.25 4.35
C LYS A 99 23.23 5.95 4.26
N MET A 100 22.16 5.23 4.55
CA MET A 100 20.82 5.80 4.66
C MET A 100 20.66 6.54 5.99
N ASP A 101 20.08 7.74 5.93
CA ASP A 101 19.56 8.44 7.09
C ASP A 101 18.07 8.12 7.33
N GLY A 102 17.39 8.95 8.13
CA GLY A 102 15.99 8.74 8.48
C GLY A 102 14.97 9.22 7.44
N ARG A 103 15.39 9.77 6.28
CA ARG A 103 14.48 10.32 5.26
C ARG A 103 13.76 9.22 4.47
N PHE A 104 12.76 9.65 3.71
CA PHE A 104 12.14 8.84 2.66
C PHE A 104 13.13 8.61 1.50
N TYR A 105 13.07 7.41 0.88
CA TYR A 105 13.84 7.06 -0.31
C TYR A 105 12.91 6.48 -1.38
N GLY A 106 13.29 6.67 -2.65
CA GLY A 106 12.52 6.25 -3.81
C GLY A 106 11.65 7.35 -4.40
N PHE A 107 10.67 6.98 -5.20
CA PHE A 107 9.69 7.91 -5.77
C PHE A 107 8.64 8.30 -4.74
N LEU A 108 8.19 9.54 -4.78
CA LEU A 108 7.18 10.07 -3.86
C LEU A 108 5.85 9.28 -3.82
N PHE A 109 5.57 8.44 -4.83
CA PHE A 109 4.42 7.53 -4.91
C PHE A 109 4.79 6.05 -4.63
N GLN A 110 5.93 5.79 -4.02
CA GLN A 110 6.46 4.43 -3.80
C GLN A 110 5.52 3.54 -2.98
N ASP A 111 4.67 4.12 -2.15
CA ASP A 111 3.66 3.39 -1.36
C ASP A 111 2.73 2.55 -2.22
N THR A 112 2.46 2.98 -3.47
CA THR A 112 1.55 2.28 -4.36
C THR A 112 2.06 0.91 -4.83
N ASP A 113 3.35 0.65 -4.73
CA ASP A 113 3.92 -0.65 -5.11
C ASP A 113 3.45 -1.75 -4.14
N PHE A 114 3.43 -1.45 -2.83
CA PHE A 114 2.84 -2.37 -1.85
C PHE A 114 1.35 -2.56 -2.07
N THR A 115 0.59 -1.48 -2.29
CA THR A 115 -0.86 -1.57 -2.39
C THR A 115 -1.31 -2.37 -3.61
N LYS A 116 -0.60 -2.25 -4.74
CA LYS A 116 -0.81 -3.07 -5.93
C LYS A 116 -0.41 -4.55 -5.70
N TRP A 117 0.65 -4.78 -4.93
CA TRP A 117 1.05 -6.14 -4.56
C TRP A 117 -0.02 -6.82 -3.69
N VAL A 118 -0.52 -6.15 -2.65
CA VAL A 118 -1.55 -6.74 -1.77
C VAL A 118 -2.86 -6.97 -2.50
N GLU A 119 -3.21 -6.13 -3.47
CA GLU A 119 -4.36 -6.34 -4.35
C GLU A 119 -4.20 -7.62 -5.19
N ALA A 120 -3.04 -7.81 -5.81
CA ALA A 120 -2.73 -9.04 -6.56
C ALA A 120 -2.75 -10.28 -5.67
N VAL A 121 -2.21 -10.20 -4.44
CA VAL A 121 -2.28 -11.25 -3.43
C VAL A 121 -3.73 -11.60 -3.09
N ALA A 122 -4.58 -10.59 -2.85
CA ALA A 122 -5.98 -10.78 -2.53
C ALA A 122 -6.73 -11.56 -3.63
N TYR A 123 -6.53 -11.17 -4.89
CA TYR A 123 -7.13 -11.87 -6.03
C TYR A 123 -6.59 -13.30 -6.18
N SER A 124 -5.30 -13.51 -5.95
CA SER A 124 -4.70 -14.85 -5.97
C SER A 124 -5.30 -15.74 -4.88
N LEU A 125 -5.37 -15.26 -3.64
CA LEU A 125 -5.91 -16.01 -2.50
C LEU A 125 -7.41 -16.34 -2.65
N THR A 126 -8.17 -15.50 -3.34
CA THR A 126 -9.58 -15.78 -3.65
C THR A 126 -9.77 -17.03 -4.50
N GLN A 127 -8.84 -17.29 -5.42
CA GLN A 127 -8.88 -18.44 -6.32
C GLN A 127 -8.08 -19.66 -5.81
N HIS A 128 -6.99 -19.40 -5.10
CA HIS A 128 -6.05 -20.38 -4.61
C HIS A 128 -5.65 -20.08 -3.17
N PRO A 129 -6.37 -20.62 -2.17
CA PRO A 129 -6.00 -20.46 -0.76
C PRO A 129 -4.56 -20.91 -0.50
N ASP A 130 -3.76 -20.04 0.11
CA ASP A 130 -2.35 -20.25 0.43
C ASP A 130 -2.05 -19.62 1.80
N PRO A 131 -2.00 -20.43 2.88
CA PRO A 131 -1.81 -19.91 4.25
C PRO A 131 -0.48 -19.19 4.47
N GLU A 132 0.58 -19.57 3.76
CA GLU A 132 1.89 -18.90 3.89
C GLU A 132 1.88 -17.52 3.21
N LEU A 133 1.25 -17.43 2.04
CA LEU A 133 1.07 -16.15 1.35
C LEU A 133 0.14 -15.23 2.16
N GLU A 134 -0.94 -15.77 2.71
CA GLU A 134 -1.87 -15.04 3.58
C GLU A 134 -1.14 -14.47 4.80
N LYS A 135 -0.37 -15.29 5.50
CA LYS A 135 0.44 -14.86 6.65
C LYS A 135 1.42 -13.76 6.26
N THR A 136 2.11 -13.91 5.12
CA THR A 136 3.04 -12.89 4.62
C THR A 136 2.32 -11.56 4.35
N ALA A 137 1.13 -11.61 3.77
CA ALA A 137 0.33 -10.42 3.51
C ALA A 137 -0.17 -9.76 4.81
N ASP A 138 -0.62 -10.55 5.78
CA ASP A 138 -1.08 -10.05 7.08
C ASP A 138 0.06 -9.34 7.84
N GLU A 139 1.24 -9.94 7.90
CA GLU A 139 2.43 -9.32 8.50
C GLU A 139 2.85 -8.01 7.79
N ALA A 140 2.73 -7.97 6.47
CA ALA A 140 2.98 -6.77 5.68
C ALA A 140 1.93 -5.68 5.94
N ILE A 141 0.66 -6.03 6.00
CA ILE A 141 -0.45 -5.13 6.33
C ILE A 141 -0.27 -4.56 7.75
N GLU A 142 0.14 -5.38 8.73
CA GLU A 142 0.44 -4.89 10.08
C GLU A 142 1.54 -3.81 10.07
N ALA A 143 2.60 -4.00 9.30
CA ALA A 143 3.66 -3.00 9.16
C ALA A 143 3.16 -1.69 8.53
N VAL A 144 2.26 -1.78 7.55
CA VAL A 144 1.60 -0.63 6.91
C VAL A 144 0.65 0.08 7.88
N CYS A 145 -0.17 -0.67 8.60
CA CYS A 145 -1.07 -0.13 9.63
C CYS A 145 -0.31 0.58 10.77
N ALA A 146 0.89 0.11 11.12
CA ALA A 146 1.74 0.76 12.11
C ALA A 146 2.19 2.17 11.69
N ALA A 147 2.24 2.45 10.38
CA ALA A 147 2.55 3.77 9.84
C ALA A 147 1.35 4.72 9.81
N GLN A 148 0.13 4.21 9.96
CA GLN A 148 -1.08 5.02 9.89
C GLN A 148 -1.24 5.92 11.13
N ARG A 149 -1.58 7.19 10.89
CA ARG A 149 -1.92 8.14 11.94
C ARG A 149 -3.29 7.82 12.55
N GLU A 150 -3.55 8.38 13.74
CA GLU A 150 -4.84 8.23 14.44
C GLU A 150 -6.02 8.84 13.66
N ASP A 151 -5.77 9.86 12.83
CA ASP A 151 -6.77 10.47 11.96
C ASP A 151 -7.02 9.68 10.67
N GLY A 152 -6.32 8.56 10.49
CA GLY A 152 -6.44 7.68 9.34
C GLY A 152 -5.50 8.02 8.17
N TYR A 153 -4.74 9.11 8.24
CA TYR A 153 -3.81 9.49 7.19
C TYR A 153 -2.68 8.46 7.04
N LEU A 154 -2.34 8.13 5.80
CA LEU A 154 -1.25 7.23 5.45
C LEU A 154 -0.66 7.63 4.10
N ASP A 155 0.53 8.18 4.12
CA ASP A 155 1.40 8.44 2.98
C ASP A 155 2.81 8.58 3.54
N THR A 156 3.69 7.60 3.26
CA THR A 156 4.99 7.52 3.94
C THR A 156 5.93 8.65 3.56
N TYR A 157 5.76 9.23 2.37
CA TYR A 157 6.56 10.36 1.90
C TYR A 157 6.45 11.57 2.84
N TYR A 158 5.22 11.98 3.18
CA TYR A 158 5.00 13.09 4.11
C TYR A 158 5.21 12.69 5.57
N LEU A 159 4.78 11.48 5.94
CA LEU A 159 4.94 11.00 7.32
C LEU A 159 6.40 10.97 7.75
N ILE A 160 7.31 10.66 6.84
CA ILE A 160 8.75 10.62 7.11
C ILE A 160 9.38 12.01 6.96
N ASN A 161 9.09 12.72 5.88
CA ASN A 161 9.84 13.93 5.52
C ASN A 161 9.32 15.20 6.21
N ASP A 162 8.03 15.52 6.10
CA ASP A 162 7.45 16.72 6.70
C ASP A 162 5.93 16.65 6.78
N GLN A 163 5.39 16.34 7.95
CA GLN A 163 3.95 16.22 8.17
C GLN A 163 3.19 17.56 8.11
N ASP A 164 3.87 18.70 8.25
CA ASP A 164 3.24 20.01 8.10
C ASP A 164 2.88 20.32 6.64
N MET A 165 3.43 19.54 5.71
CA MET A 165 3.19 19.71 4.28
C MET A 165 2.09 18.81 3.73
N ILE A 166 1.43 18.00 4.56
CA ILE A 166 0.30 17.15 4.17
C ILE A 166 -0.79 18.00 3.49
N PHE A 167 -1.29 17.54 2.36
CA PHE A 167 -2.31 18.19 1.50
C PHE A 167 -1.94 19.56 0.92
N THR A 168 -0.68 19.99 0.98
CA THR A 168 -0.25 21.28 0.42
C THR A 168 0.01 21.25 -1.09
N ASN A 169 0.33 20.08 -1.67
CA ASN A 169 0.57 19.92 -3.10
C ASN A 169 -0.08 18.65 -3.68
N LEU A 170 -1.40 18.63 -3.73
CA LEU A 170 -2.16 17.50 -4.28
C LEU A 170 -1.94 17.26 -5.77
N LYS A 171 -1.48 18.29 -6.51
CA LYS A 171 -1.24 18.19 -7.94
C LYS A 171 -0.03 17.32 -8.29
N ASP A 172 1.09 17.55 -7.61
CA ASP A 172 2.37 17.00 -8.05
C ASP A 172 2.86 15.86 -7.12
N ASN A 173 2.40 15.82 -5.86
CA ASN A 173 2.94 14.90 -4.85
C ASN A 173 2.10 13.63 -4.62
N HIS A 174 1.12 13.36 -5.48
CA HIS A 174 0.44 12.07 -5.63
C HIS A 174 -0.27 11.49 -4.38
N GLU A 175 -0.57 12.30 -3.35
CA GLU A 175 -1.25 11.80 -2.13
C GLU A 175 -2.59 11.11 -2.43
N LEU A 176 -3.43 11.72 -3.28
CA LEU A 176 -4.72 11.12 -3.66
C LEU A 176 -4.54 9.88 -4.54
N TYR A 177 -3.47 9.79 -5.31
CA TYR A 177 -3.12 8.62 -6.08
C TYR A 177 -2.72 7.47 -5.14
N CYS A 178 -1.86 7.74 -4.15
CA CYS A 178 -1.47 6.77 -3.13
C CYS A 178 -2.69 6.29 -2.33
N PHE A 179 -3.56 7.21 -1.90
CA PHE A 179 -4.79 6.90 -1.19
C PHE A 179 -5.75 6.04 -2.03
N GLY A 180 -5.89 6.35 -3.33
CA GLY A 180 -6.73 5.57 -4.25
C GLY A 180 -6.29 4.11 -4.31
N HIS A 181 -5.00 3.86 -4.58
CA HIS A 181 -4.46 2.51 -4.64
C HIS A 181 -4.47 1.79 -3.28
N LEU A 182 -4.26 2.52 -2.18
CA LEU A 182 -4.41 1.94 -0.85
C LEU A 182 -5.84 1.43 -0.62
N THR A 183 -6.83 2.23 -1.03
CA THR A 183 -8.24 1.85 -0.91
C THR A 183 -8.58 0.64 -1.77
N GLU A 184 -8.10 0.58 -3.01
CA GLU A 184 -8.29 -0.57 -3.91
C GLU A 184 -7.72 -1.85 -3.31
N GLY A 185 -6.45 -1.82 -2.86
CA GLY A 185 -5.80 -2.96 -2.22
C GLY A 185 -6.51 -3.42 -0.95
N ALA A 186 -6.93 -2.48 -0.08
CA ALA A 186 -7.64 -2.78 1.14
C ALA A 186 -9.02 -3.41 0.88
N VAL A 187 -9.78 -2.89 -0.09
CA VAL A 187 -11.07 -3.45 -0.51
C VAL A 187 -10.90 -4.85 -1.09
N ALA A 188 -9.91 -5.06 -1.97
CA ALA A 188 -9.63 -6.37 -2.54
C ALA A 188 -9.31 -7.40 -1.44
N TYR A 189 -8.46 -7.04 -0.49
CA TYR A 189 -8.08 -7.93 0.62
C TYR A 189 -9.23 -8.22 1.57
N TYR A 190 -10.11 -7.25 1.81
CA TYR A 190 -11.33 -7.42 2.62
C TYR A 190 -12.37 -8.34 1.97
N GLN A 191 -12.45 -8.37 0.64
CA GLN A 191 -13.47 -9.11 -0.12
C GLN A 191 -13.07 -10.55 -0.47
N ARG A 192 -11.84 -10.96 -0.25
CA ARG A 192 -11.30 -12.30 -0.56
C ARG A 192 -11.93 -13.44 0.26
#